data_1a8722056b2ccc8973498c2339e8a0af
#
_entry.id   1a8722056b2ccc8973498c2339e8a0af
#
_cell.length_a   1.000
_cell.length_b   1.000
_cell.length_c   1.000
_cell.angle_alpha   90.00
_cell.angle_beta   90.00
_cell.angle_gamma   90.00
#
_symmetry.space_group_name_H-M   'P 1'
#
loop_
_entity.id
_entity.type
_entity.pdbx_description
1 polymer ?
#
loop_
_entity_poly.entity_id
_entity_poly.type
_entity_poly.pdbx_seq_one_letter_code
_entity_poly.pdbx_strand_id
1 'polypeptide(L)'
;MKKSPLIAAAAEVLRQGESLLHALDDEKYKRKLRPAFNSAVGGHYRHCLDHFQSLLDGLDADEVNYDHRKRDSRIENDRSFALSETHRILSACQSIPETFLGCPINVRSKVNYEIDAAPLIASTVGREFMYAVAHAIHHYALIAVMCGLMKMPVPAGFGVAPSTLKYHAEQPKAA
;
A
#
# COMPACT_ATOMS: atom_id res chain seq x y z
N MET A 1 -12.00 -22.77 -4.78
CA MET A 1 -10.67 -22.79 -4.16
C MET A 1 -10.57 -21.63 -3.18
N LYS A 2 -10.12 -21.84 -1.95
CA LYS A 2 -9.81 -20.73 -1.03
C LYS A 2 -8.60 -19.98 -1.57
N LYS A 3 -8.72 -18.65 -1.74
CA LYS A 3 -7.58 -17.80 -2.14
C LYS A 3 -6.53 -17.80 -1.04
N SER A 4 -5.26 -17.72 -1.42
CA SER A 4 -4.15 -17.57 -0.46
C SER A 4 -4.41 -16.42 0.53
N PRO A 5 -4.11 -16.58 1.82
CA PRO A 5 -4.23 -15.52 2.81
C PRO A 5 -3.45 -14.25 2.45
N LEU A 6 -2.30 -14.37 1.77
CA LEU A 6 -1.51 -13.21 1.34
C LEU A 6 -2.19 -12.44 0.21
N ILE A 7 -2.72 -13.13 -0.79
CA ILE A 7 -3.48 -12.50 -1.88
C ILE A 7 -4.78 -11.88 -1.34
N ALA A 8 -5.42 -12.55 -0.39
CA ALA A 8 -6.60 -12.00 0.29
C ALA A 8 -6.27 -10.72 1.06
N ALA A 9 -5.14 -10.69 1.79
CA ALA A 9 -4.67 -9.50 2.52
C ALA A 9 -4.34 -8.33 1.59
N ALA A 10 -3.67 -8.59 0.45
CA ALA A 10 -3.42 -7.56 -0.56
C ALA A 10 -4.73 -6.99 -1.12
N ALA A 11 -5.69 -7.87 -1.42
CA ALA A 11 -7.01 -7.44 -1.91
C ALA A 11 -7.78 -6.64 -0.86
N GLU A 12 -7.69 -6.99 0.41
CA GLU A 12 -8.34 -6.27 1.51
C GLU A 12 -7.77 -4.86 1.67
N VAL A 13 -6.45 -4.70 1.73
CA VAL A 13 -5.82 -3.39 1.90
C VAL A 13 -6.08 -2.48 0.69
N LEU A 14 -6.09 -3.02 -0.53
CA LEU A 14 -6.43 -2.25 -1.74
C LEU A 14 -7.90 -1.79 -1.73
N ARG A 15 -8.85 -2.63 -1.26
CA ARG A 15 -10.26 -2.23 -1.07
C ARG A 15 -10.45 -1.20 0.04
N GLN A 16 -9.64 -1.24 1.11
CA GLN A 16 -9.65 -0.16 2.10
C GLN A 16 -9.23 1.17 1.45
N GLY A 17 -8.22 1.15 0.57
CA GLY A 17 -7.83 2.31 -0.22
C GLY A 17 -8.94 2.81 -1.14
N GLU A 18 -9.62 1.91 -1.85
CA GLU A 18 -10.80 2.23 -2.66
C GLU A 18 -11.89 2.93 -1.83
N SER A 19 -12.21 2.37 -0.65
CA SER A 19 -13.20 2.97 0.27
C SER A 19 -12.79 4.37 0.73
N LEU A 20 -11.51 4.59 0.99
CA LEU A 20 -10.98 5.92 1.30
C LEU A 20 -11.16 6.88 0.12
N LEU A 21 -10.82 6.47 -1.10
CA LEU A 21 -10.95 7.31 -2.30
C LEU A 21 -12.40 7.72 -2.53
N HIS A 22 -13.37 6.86 -2.25
CA HIS A 22 -14.78 7.20 -2.33
C HIS A 22 -15.24 8.20 -1.26
N ALA A 23 -14.63 8.17 -0.08
CA ALA A 23 -14.96 9.07 1.03
C ALA A 23 -14.33 10.48 0.90
N LEU A 24 -13.29 10.63 0.07
CA LEU A 24 -12.58 11.89 -0.15
C LEU A 24 -13.17 12.69 -1.33
N ASP A 25 -13.12 14.02 -1.24
CA ASP A 25 -13.24 14.89 -2.39
C ASP A 25 -11.86 15.19 -3.01
N ASP A 26 -11.86 15.73 -4.23
CA ASP A 26 -10.64 15.97 -4.99
C ASP A 26 -9.76 17.08 -4.37
N GLU A 27 -10.37 18.05 -3.67
CA GLU A 27 -9.62 19.11 -2.99
C GLU A 27 -8.81 18.53 -1.84
N LYS A 28 -9.45 17.74 -0.96
CA LYS A 28 -8.80 17.12 0.20
C LYS A 28 -7.78 16.08 -0.21
N TYR A 29 -8.03 15.34 -1.31
CA TYR A 29 -7.09 14.37 -1.85
C TYR A 29 -5.75 14.99 -2.23
N LYS A 30 -5.76 16.20 -2.81
CA LYS A 30 -4.56 16.95 -3.27
C LYS A 30 -4.01 17.95 -2.25
N ARG A 31 -4.72 18.17 -1.15
CA ARG A 31 -4.36 19.19 -0.16
C ARG A 31 -3.07 18.83 0.56
N LYS A 32 -2.05 19.68 0.41
CA LYS A 32 -0.78 19.53 1.13
C LYS A 32 -0.92 19.98 2.58
N LEU A 33 -0.42 19.18 3.50
CA LEU A 33 -0.47 19.43 4.94
C LEU A 33 0.96 19.61 5.49
N ARG A 34 1.25 20.79 6.06
CA ARG A 34 2.55 21.06 6.68
C ARG A 34 2.97 20.02 7.73
N PRO A 35 2.09 19.59 8.67
CA PRO A 35 2.45 18.59 9.66
C PRO A 35 2.77 17.21 9.08
N ALA A 36 2.34 16.93 7.84
CA ALA A 36 2.58 15.69 7.11
C ALA A 36 3.68 15.87 6.04
N PHE A 37 4.81 16.47 6.41
CA PHE A 37 5.97 16.71 5.53
C PHE A 37 5.61 17.50 4.25
N ASN A 38 4.63 18.39 4.33
CA ASN A 38 4.08 19.11 3.18
C ASN A 38 3.58 18.19 2.06
N SER A 39 3.12 16.99 2.43
CA SER A 39 2.58 15.98 1.53
C SER A 39 1.05 16.04 1.49
N ALA A 40 0.47 15.41 0.46
CA ALA A 40 -0.96 15.22 0.28
C ALA A 40 -1.34 13.74 0.47
N VAL A 41 -2.63 13.46 0.70
CA VAL A 41 -3.15 12.09 0.74
C VAL A 41 -2.80 11.36 -0.55
N GLY A 42 -3.00 12.00 -1.72
CA GLY A 42 -2.67 11.43 -3.02
C GLY A 42 -1.20 11.01 -3.16
N GLY A 43 -0.26 11.79 -2.57
CA GLY A 43 1.17 11.44 -2.58
C GLY A 43 1.47 10.15 -1.81
N HIS A 44 0.90 10.00 -0.60
CA HIS A 44 1.02 8.77 0.19
C HIS A 44 0.30 7.59 -0.49
N TYR A 45 -0.88 7.84 -1.07
CA TYR A 45 -1.64 6.81 -1.77
C TYR A 45 -0.90 6.29 -3.01
N ARG A 46 -0.37 7.20 -3.85
CA ARG A 46 0.50 6.83 -4.97
C ARG A 46 1.67 5.96 -4.50
N HIS A 47 2.31 6.33 -3.40
CA HIS A 47 3.43 5.58 -2.86
C HIS A 47 3.05 4.14 -2.47
N CYS A 48 1.86 3.92 -1.91
CA CYS A 48 1.35 2.57 -1.66
C CYS A 48 1.18 1.78 -2.97
N LEU A 49 0.52 2.37 -3.97
CA LEU A 49 0.31 1.69 -5.26
C LEU A 49 1.62 1.42 -5.99
N ASP A 50 2.61 2.34 -5.91
CA ASP A 50 3.95 2.17 -6.48
C ASP A 50 4.64 0.90 -5.96
N HIS A 51 4.46 0.53 -4.67
CA HIS A 51 5.06 -0.69 -4.12
C HIS A 51 4.43 -1.96 -4.68
N PHE A 52 3.10 -2.00 -4.78
CA PHE A 52 2.42 -3.12 -5.44
C PHE A 52 2.80 -3.21 -6.93
N GLN A 53 2.86 -2.07 -7.61
CA GLN A 53 3.25 -2.03 -9.02
C GLN A 53 4.68 -2.52 -9.24
N SER A 54 5.63 -2.10 -8.38
CA SER A 54 7.02 -2.57 -8.46
C SER A 54 7.13 -4.08 -8.28
N LEU A 55 6.33 -4.65 -7.36
CA LEU A 55 6.27 -6.09 -7.20
C LEU A 55 5.73 -6.77 -8.47
N LEU A 56 4.61 -6.29 -9.02
CA LEU A 56 4.00 -6.84 -10.23
C LEU A 56 4.94 -6.76 -11.44
N ASP A 57 5.60 -5.61 -11.64
CA ASP A 57 6.57 -5.39 -12.73
C ASP A 57 7.81 -6.29 -12.56
N GLY A 58 8.19 -6.60 -11.32
CA GLY A 58 9.34 -7.43 -11.01
C GLY A 58 9.13 -8.93 -11.22
N LEU A 59 7.89 -9.42 -11.32
CA LEU A 59 7.60 -10.84 -11.47
C LEU A 59 8.17 -11.43 -12.77
N ASP A 60 8.16 -10.66 -13.84
CA ASP A 60 8.68 -11.09 -15.15
C ASP A 60 10.21 -10.94 -15.26
N ALA A 61 10.80 -10.10 -14.39
CA ALA A 61 12.23 -9.79 -14.39
C ALA A 61 13.02 -10.54 -13.31
N ASP A 62 12.36 -11.34 -12.46
CA ASP A 62 12.92 -11.99 -11.27
C ASP A 62 13.65 -11.02 -10.31
N GLU A 63 13.36 -9.70 -10.44
CA GLU A 63 13.92 -8.64 -9.59
C GLU A 63 12.90 -7.54 -9.33
N VAL A 64 12.64 -7.23 -8.05
CA VAL A 64 11.87 -6.06 -7.63
C VAL A 64 12.84 -4.94 -7.26
N ASN A 65 12.68 -3.77 -7.88
CA ASN A 65 13.44 -2.58 -7.54
C ASN A 65 12.53 -1.48 -6.98
N TYR A 66 12.52 -1.34 -5.65
CA TYR A 66 11.67 -0.35 -4.98
C TYR A 66 12.15 1.11 -5.11
N ASP A 67 13.36 1.35 -5.62
CA ASP A 67 13.85 2.70 -5.87
C ASP A 67 13.47 3.23 -7.25
N HIS A 68 13.30 2.34 -8.24
CA HIS A 68 12.96 2.66 -9.63
C HIS A 68 11.45 2.60 -9.90
N ARG A 69 10.65 3.23 -8.99
CA ARG A 69 9.21 3.32 -9.16
C ARG A 69 8.84 4.33 -10.26
N LYS A 70 7.75 4.07 -10.97
CA LYS A 70 7.26 4.96 -12.07
C LYS A 70 6.85 6.35 -11.58
N ARG A 71 6.37 6.46 -10.34
CA ARG A 71 5.92 7.71 -9.69
C ARG A 71 4.96 8.51 -10.56
N ASP A 72 3.94 7.82 -11.10
CA ASP A 72 2.96 8.47 -11.97
C ASP A 72 2.19 9.56 -11.20
N SER A 73 2.47 10.81 -11.56
CA SER A 73 1.89 11.98 -10.90
C SER A 73 0.36 12.08 -11.06
N ARG A 74 -0.23 11.37 -12.02
CA ARG A 74 -1.69 11.32 -12.18
C ARG A 74 -2.34 10.65 -10.97
N ILE A 75 -1.72 9.60 -10.42
CA ILE A 75 -2.25 8.92 -9.24
C ILE A 75 -2.34 9.89 -8.04
N GLU A 76 -1.37 10.78 -7.85
CA GLU A 76 -1.41 11.71 -6.71
C GLU A 76 -2.29 12.93 -6.91
N ASN A 77 -2.61 13.27 -8.17
CA ASN A 77 -3.32 14.50 -8.51
C ASN A 77 -4.74 14.28 -9.07
N ASP A 78 -5.08 13.06 -9.43
CA ASP A 78 -6.40 12.67 -9.94
C ASP A 78 -6.91 11.45 -9.18
N ARG A 79 -7.88 11.69 -8.30
CA ARG A 79 -8.49 10.66 -7.45
C ARG A 79 -9.22 9.58 -8.27
N SER A 80 -9.84 9.96 -9.39
CA SER A 80 -10.54 9.02 -10.27
C SER A 80 -9.54 8.11 -10.99
N PHE A 81 -8.40 8.67 -11.41
CA PHE A 81 -7.31 7.89 -11.98
C PHE A 81 -6.69 6.96 -10.92
N ALA A 82 -6.49 7.44 -9.68
CA ALA A 82 -6.02 6.61 -8.57
C ALA A 82 -6.96 5.42 -8.32
N LEU A 83 -8.28 5.63 -8.39
CA LEU A 83 -9.27 4.57 -8.26
C LEU A 83 -9.15 3.53 -9.38
N SER A 84 -9.00 3.95 -10.62
CA SER A 84 -8.83 3.04 -11.76
C SER A 84 -7.54 2.20 -11.63
N GLU A 85 -6.44 2.81 -11.19
CA GLU A 85 -5.17 2.11 -10.94
C GLU A 85 -5.28 1.13 -9.76
N THR A 86 -6.04 1.49 -8.71
CA THR A 86 -6.32 0.57 -7.60
C THR A 86 -7.02 -0.69 -8.09
N HIS A 87 -8.06 -0.54 -8.93
CA HIS A 87 -8.79 -1.69 -9.51
C HIS A 87 -7.88 -2.54 -10.41
N ARG A 88 -7.05 -1.91 -11.23
CA ARG A 88 -6.11 -2.62 -12.09
C ARG A 88 -5.10 -3.44 -11.28
N ILE A 89 -4.48 -2.84 -10.26
CA ILE A 89 -3.51 -3.50 -9.39
C ILE A 89 -4.19 -4.62 -8.58
N LEU A 90 -5.39 -4.37 -8.04
CA LEU A 90 -6.18 -5.37 -7.33
C LEU A 90 -6.45 -6.60 -8.20
N SER A 91 -6.89 -6.38 -9.44
CA SER A 91 -7.14 -7.46 -10.40
C SER A 91 -5.86 -8.25 -10.70
N ALA A 92 -4.74 -7.55 -10.95
CA ALA A 92 -3.44 -8.18 -11.20
C ALA A 92 -2.97 -9.02 -10.01
N CYS A 93 -3.04 -8.50 -8.78
CA CYS A 93 -2.70 -9.25 -7.57
C CYS A 93 -3.56 -10.51 -7.40
N GLN A 94 -4.86 -10.41 -7.72
CA GLN A 94 -5.79 -11.53 -7.60
C GLN A 94 -5.60 -12.62 -8.66
N SER A 95 -4.96 -12.31 -9.79
CA SER A 95 -4.70 -13.27 -10.86
C SER A 95 -3.40 -14.06 -10.65
N ILE A 96 -2.57 -13.69 -9.67
CA ILE A 96 -1.32 -14.42 -9.38
C ILE A 96 -1.66 -15.80 -8.79
N PRO A 97 -1.14 -16.90 -9.37
CA PRO A 97 -1.32 -18.23 -8.83
C PRO A 97 -0.68 -18.37 -7.45
N GLU A 98 -1.33 -19.10 -6.53
CA GLU A 98 -0.80 -19.33 -5.18
C GLU A 98 0.57 -20.00 -5.21
N THR A 99 0.81 -20.87 -6.18
CA THR A 99 2.10 -21.55 -6.39
C THR A 99 3.25 -20.57 -6.64
N PHE A 100 2.96 -19.37 -7.16
CA PHE A 100 3.96 -18.34 -7.41
C PHE A 100 4.49 -17.68 -6.13
N LEU A 101 3.73 -17.71 -5.04
CA LEU A 101 4.13 -17.07 -3.79
C LEU A 101 5.43 -17.65 -3.19
N GLY A 102 5.72 -18.91 -3.45
CA GLY A 102 6.97 -19.56 -3.04
C GLY A 102 8.17 -19.31 -3.97
N CYS A 103 7.95 -18.73 -5.15
CA CYS A 103 9.02 -18.51 -6.12
C CYS A 103 10.06 -17.53 -5.57
N PRO A 104 11.36 -17.79 -5.77
CA PRO A 104 12.41 -16.86 -5.42
C PRO A 104 12.33 -15.60 -6.29
N ILE A 105 12.67 -14.47 -5.70
CA ILE A 105 12.81 -13.18 -6.40
C ILE A 105 13.91 -12.38 -5.71
N ASN A 106 14.64 -11.58 -6.47
CA ASN A 106 15.64 -10.69 -5.91
C ASN A 106 15.01 -9.32 -5.63
N VAL A 107 15.48 -8.66 -4.59
CA VAL A 107 15.01 -7.32 -4.20
C VAL A 107 16.18 -6.36 -4.14
N ARG A 108 15.97 -5.18 -4.73
CA ARG A 108 16.91 -4.08 -4.68
C ARG A 108 16.24 -2.86 -4.05
N SER A 109 16.86 -2.32 -3.01
CA SER A 109 16.40 -1.09 -2.37
C SER A 109 17.55 -0.41 -1.62
N LYS A 110 17.59 0.93 -1.68
CA LYS A 110 18.52 1.74 -0.89
C LYS A 110 18.06 1.75 0.57
N VAL A 111 18.95 1.37 1.47
CA VAL A 111 18.67 1.30 2.90
C VAL A 111 19.63 2.15 3.75
N ASN A 112 20.56 2.86 3.08
CA ASN A 112 21.54 3.70 3.73
C ASN A 112 21.44 5.15 3.21
N TYR A 113 21.59 6.13 4.10
CA TYR A 113 21.51 7.55 3.75
C TYR A 113 22.82 8.11 3.17
N GLU A 114 23.95 7.51 3.52
CA GLU A 114 25.28 8.01 3.15
C GLU A 114 25.89 7.27 1.96
N ILE A 115 25.59 5.97 1.86
CA ILE A 115 26.15 5.11 0.82
C ILE A 115 25.14 4.98 -0.32
N ASP A 116 25.51 5.45 -1.51
CA ASP A 116 24.66 5.31 -2.71
C ASP A 116 24.76 3.88 -3.29
N ALA A 117 24.34 2.91 -2.50
CA ALA A 117 24.27 1.51 -2.89
C ALA A 117 22.89 0.94 -2.61
N ALA A 118 22.35 0.17 -3.56
CA ALA A 118 21.14 -0.60 -3.40
C ALA A 118 21.51 -2.10 -3.37
N PRO A 119 21.65 -2.72 -2.19
CA PRO A 119 21.99 -4.13 -2.09
C PRO A 119 20.94 -5.00 -2.79
N LEU A 120 21.40 -6.08 -3.43
CA LEU A 120 20.55 -7.10 -4.00
C LEU A 120 20.38 -8.22 -2.95
N ILE A 121 19.15 -8.48 -2.55
CA ILE A 121 18.83 -9.44 -1.49
C ILE A 121 17.86 -10.47 -2.03
N ALA A 122 18.11 -11.74 -1.74
CA ALA A 122 17.20 -12.83 -2.08
C ALA A 122 15.94 -12.77 -1.21
N SER A 123 14.78 -12.97 -1.85
CA SER A 123 13.47 -12.98 -1.22
C SER A 123 12.55 -14.01 -1.89
N THR A 124 11.27 -13.97 -1.58
CA THR A 124 10.22 -14.70 -2.29
C THR A 124 9.07 -13.75 -2.66
N VAL A 125 8.33 -14.08 -3.70
CA VAL A 125 7.15 -13.32 -4.12
C VAL A 125 6.18 -13.12 -2.95
N GLY A 126 5.93 -14.16 -2.15
CA GLY A 126 5.05 -14.08 -0.97
C GLY A 126 5.58 -13.14 0.11
N ARG A 127 6.90 -13.11 0.35
CA ARG A 127 7.51 -12.17 1.29
C ARG A 127 7.34 -10.73 0.82
N GLU A 128 7.47 -10.48 -0.48
CA GLU A 128 7.30 -9.15 -1.05
C GLU A 128 5.82 -8.71 -1.06
N PHE A 129 4.87 -9.63 -1.26
CA PHE A 129 3.45 -9.34 -1.02
C PHE A 129 3.20 -8.90 0.42
N MET A 130 3.74 -9.63 1.40
CA MET A 130 3.60 -9.27 2.81
C MET A 130 4.21 -7.90 3.11
N TYR A 131 5.35 -7.58 2.50
CA TYR A 131 5.99 -6.28 2.62
C TYR A 131 5.10 -5.17 2.04
N ALA A 132 4.59 -5.32 0.81
CA ALA A 132 3.74 -4.32 0.17
C ALA A 132 2.45 -4.05 0.98
N VAL A 133 1.83 -5.11 1.53
CA VAL A 133 0.66 -4.99 2.42
C VAL A 133 1.01 -4.24 3.71
N ALA A 134 2.08 -4.62 4.39
CA ALA A 134 2.48 -3.97 5.64
C ALA A 134 2.85 -2.49 5.40
N HIS A 135 3.53 -2.20 4.29
CA HIS A 135 3.91 -0.85 3.89
C HIS A 135 2.68 0.02 3.58
N ALA A 136 1.68 -0.53 2.88
CA ALA A 136 0.43 0.16 2.63
C ALA A 136 -0.32 0.47 3.94
N ILE A 137 -0.42 -0.48 4.87
CA ILE A 137 -1.04 -0.25 6.19
C ILE A 137 -0.32 0.88 6.94
N HIS A 138 1.01 0.92 6.91
CA HIS A 138 1.80 1.99 7.52
C HIS A 138 1.44 3.37 6.92
N HIS A 139 1.39 3.48 5.60
CA HIS A 139 1.00 4.73 4.94
C HIS A 139 -0.48 5.08 5.16
N TYR A 140 -1.36 4.09 5.26
CA TYR A 140 -2.77 4.33 5.59
C TYR A 140 -2.94 4.89 7.01
N ALA A 141 -2.09 4.48 7.96
CA ALA A 141 -2.08 5.11 9.29
C ALA A 141 -1.70 6.60 9.21
N LEU A 142 -0.71 6.97 8.39
CA LEU A 142 -0.37 8.37 8.13
C LEU A 142 -1.53 9.12 7.43
N ILE A 143 -2.15 8.51 6.45
CA ILE A 143 -3.34 9.08 5.78
C ILE A 143 -4.49 9.27 6.76
N ALA A 144 -4.73 8.33 7.69
CA ALA A 144 -5.75 8.48 8.72
C ALA A 144 -5.50 9.70 9.61
N VAL A 145 -4.25 9.93 10.03
CA VAL A 145 -3.84 11.15 10.75
C VAL A 145 -4.09 12.40 9.90
N MET A 146 -3.74 12.39 8.62
CA MET A 146 -3.97 13.51 7.71
C MET A 146 -5.47 13.81 7.55
N CYS A 147 -6.32 12.78 7.41
CA CYS A 147 -7.76 12.93 7.37
C CYS A 147 -8.29 13.52 8.68
N GLY A 148 -7.79 13.08 9.83
CA GLY A 148 -8.12 13.67 11.14
C GLY A 148 -7.79 15.16 11.22
N LEU A 149 -6.61 15.58 10.73
CA LEU A 149 -6.24 17.00 10.64
C LEU A 149 -7.18 17.82 9.74
N MET A 150 -7.76 17.18 8.73
CA MET A 150 -8.77 17.79 7.84
C MET A 150 -10.21 17.64 8.36
N LYS A 151 -10.39 17.08 9.57
CA LYS A 151 -11.70 16.75 10.19
C LYS A 151 -12.56 15.84 9.31
N MET A 152 -11.92 14.88 8.65
CA MET A 152 -12.59 13.90 7.81
C MET A 152 -12.60 12.52 8.48
N PRO A 153 -13.74 11.82 8.46
CA PRO A 153 -13.78 10.44 8.88
C PRO A 153 -13.03 9.53 7.90
N VAL A 154 -12.43 8.47 8.40
CA VAL A 154 -11.88 7.37 7.60
C VAL A 154 -12.72 6.11 7.83
N PRO A 155 -12.68 5.13 6.90
CA PRO A 155 -13.35 3.84 7.11
C PRO A 155 -12.89 3.17 8.41
N ALA A 156 -13.78 2.42 9.05
CA ALA A 156 -13.46 1.72 10.31
C ALA A 156 -12.26 0.76 10.10
N GLY A 157 -11.29 0.82 10.99
CA GLY A 157 -10.07 -0.01 10.93
C GLY A 157 -9.05 0.42 9.88
N PHE A 158 -9.28 1.51 9.14
CA PHE A 158 -8.36 2.01 8.13
C PHE A 158 -6.99 2.37 8.73
N GLY A 159 -5.94 1.79 8.16
CA GLY A 159 -4.55 2.01 8.61
C GLY A 159 -4.19 1.35 9.94
N VAL A 160 -5.06 0.52 10.50
CA VAL A 160 -4.77 -0.24 11.73
C VAL A 160 -4.32 -1.65 11.35
N ALA A 161 -3.21 -2.12 11.94
CA ALA A 161 -2.71 -3.46 11.68
C ALA A 161 -3.74 -4.53 12.10
N PRO A 162 -3.94 -5.61 11.31
CA PRO A 162 -4.91 -6.66 11.62
C PRO A 162 -4.75 -7.28 13.00
N SER A 163 -3.50 -7.47 13.45
CA SER A 163 -3.19 -7.97 14.81
C SER A 163 -3.67 -7.01 15.90
N THR A 164 -3.59 -5.70 15.68
CA THR A 164 -4.07 -4.68 16.61
C THR A 164 -5.60 -4.66 16.66
N LEU A 165 -6.26 -4.77 15.51
CA LEU A 165 -7.74 -4.87 15.46
C LEU A 165 -8.23 -6.10 16.24
N LYS A 166 -7.56 -7.24 16.03
CA LYS A 166 -7.87 -8.47 16.77
C LYS A 166 -7.68 -8.31 18.28
N TYR A 167 -6.54 -7.75 18.70
CA TYR A 167 -6.26 -7.47 20.10
C TYR A 167 -7.36 -6.60 20.73
N HIS A 168 -7.76 -5.51 20.05
CA HIS A 168 -8.83 -4.63 20.58
C HIS A 168 -10.19 -5.32 20.65
N ALA A 169 -10.49 -6.23 19.70
CA ALA A 169 -11.75 -6.99 19.72
C ALA A 169 -11.83 -8.02 20.85
N GLU A 170 -10.67 -8.50 21.33
CA GLU A 170 -10.56 -9.47 22.43
C GLU A 170 -10.55 -8.80 23.82
N GLN A 171 -10.39 -7.45 23.90
CA GLN A 171 -10.44 -6.74 25.17
C GLN A 171 -11.89 -6.64 25.67
N PRO A 172 -12.13 -6.84 26.99
CA PRO A 172 -13.44 -6.58 27.58
C PRO A 172 -13.81 -5.11 27.32
N LYS A 173 -15.01 -4.87 26.78
CA LYS A 173 -15.52 -3.51 26.70
C LYS A 173 -15.58 -2.95 28.11
N ALA A 174 -14.83 -1.88 28.38
CA ALA A 174 -14.96 -1.16 29.63
C ALA A 174 -16.42 -0.75 29.79
N ALA A 175 -17.02 -1.16 30.94
CA ALA A 175 -18.40 -0.88 31.27
C ALA A 175 -18.60 0.61 31.55
#